data_9468d163587e5d94e0c13c390b8c0a0b
#
_entry.id   9468d163587e5d94e0c13c390b8c0a0b
#
_cell.length_a   1.000
_cell.length_b   1.000
_cell.length_c   1.000
_cell.angle_alpha   90.00
_cell.angle_beta   90.00
_cell.angle_gamma   90.00
#
_symmetry.space_group_name_H-M   'P 1'
#
loop_
_entity.id
_entity.type
_entity.pdbx_description
1 polymer ?
#
loop_
_entity_poly.entity_id
_entity_poly.type
_entity_poly.pdbx_seq_one_letter_code
_entity_poly.pdbx_strand_id
1 'polypeptide(L)'
;LLPDEEVDLSFETSGKIIEINFEEGSFVKKGQLLAKVNDRPLQAQLQRLVSQLKLAEDRVFRQNALLERDAVSKEAYEQVKTELATLNADIDLIESNIAQTELRAPFDGVIGLRQVSVGTYASPTTIVAKLTKISPLKVEFAVPERYANDVKTGAGLDFTLEGKLNTFHATVYARESKIDPVTHTLTIRALYPNTNSAVLPGRYASIK
;
A
#
# COMPACT_ATOMS: atom_id res chain seq x y z
N LEU A 1 5.49 12.51 -18.97
CA LEU A 1 5.75 12.43 -17.53
C LEU A 1 4.86 11.38 -16.89
N LEU A 2 5.42 10.53 -16.04
CA LEU A 2 4.72 9.48 -15.32
C LEU A 2 4.81 9.76 -13.81
N PRO A 3 3.83 9.30 -13.03
CA PRO A 3 3.94 9.33 -11.57
C PRO A 3 5.06 8.38 -11.10
N ASP A 4 5.55 8.58 -9.88
CA ASP A 4 6.50 7.63 -9.29
C ASP A 4 5.83 6.29 -9.01
N GLU A 5 4.67 6.34 -8.36
CA GLU A 5 3.79 5.19 -8.10
C GLU A 5 2.34 5.57 -8.35
N GLU A 6 1.56 4.63 -8.84
CA GLU A 6 0.12 4.79 -9.05
C GLU A 6 -0.56 3.45 -8.77
N VAL A 7 -1.66 3.49 -8.03
CA VAL A 7 -2.42 2.29 -7.69
C VAL A 7 -3.92 2.59 -7.66
N ASP A 8 -4.71 1.65 -8.16
CA ASP A 8 -6.15 1.62 -7.97
C ASP A 8 -6.45 1.00 -6.60
N LEU A 9 -7.03 1.78 -5.70
CA LEU A 9 -7.35 1.36 -4.34
C LEU A 9 -8.64 0.54 -4.34
N SER A 10 -8.57 -0.67 -3.82
CA SER A 10 -9.72 -1.58 -3.61
C SER A 10 -9.59 -2.26 -2.24
N PHE A 11 -10.69 -2.77 -1.69
CA PHE A 11 -10.67 -3.56 -0.47
C PHE A 11 -10.13 -4.98 -0.74
N GLU A 12 -9.50 -5.59 0.24
CA GLU A 12 -9.07 -7.00 0.16
C GLU A 12 -10.24 -7.96 0.41
N THR A 13 -11.30 -7.49 1.07
CA THR A 13 -12.50 -8.28 1.38
C THR A 13 -13.77 -7.59 0.89
N SER A 14 -14.85 -8.36 0.78
CA SER A 14 -16.15 -7.84 0.37
C SER A 14 -16.98 -7.36 1.55
N GLY A 15 -17.68 -6.24 1.40
CA GLY A 15 -18.57 -5.73 2.44
C GLY A 15 -19.22 -4.41 2.09
N LYS A 16 -20.19 -3.99 2.91
CA LYS A 16 -20.82 -2.69 2.77
C LYS A 16 -19.90 -1.60 3.33
N ILE A 17 -19.58 -0.58 2.53
CA ILE A 17 -18.80 0.58 2.97
C ILE A 17 -19.58 1.33 4.06
N ILE A 18 -18.97 1.52 5.22
CA ILE A 18 -19.54 2.25 6.36
C ILE A 18 -18.90 3.61 6.57
N GLU A 19 -17.64 3.77 6.15
CA GLU A 19 -16.86 5.00 6.34
C GLU A 19 -16.01 5.29 5.10
N ILE A 20 -15.88 6.59 4.77
CA ILE A 20 -14.91 7.14 3.82
C ILE A 20 -14.28 8.36 4.49
N ASN A 21 -12.96 8.32 4.72
CA ASN A 21 -12.21 9.24 5.58
C ASN A 21 -11.16 10.04 4.78
N PHE A 22 -11.47 10.38 3.53
CA PHE A 22 -10.61 11.22 2.71
C PHE A 22 -11.45 12.23 1.91
N GLU A 23 -10.83 13.33 1.54
CA GLU A 23 -11.37 14.29 0.59
C GLU A 23 -10.75 14.06 -0.79
N GLU A 24 -11.55 14.16 -1.84
CA GLU A 24 -11.11 14.00 -3.22
C GLU A 24 -10.04 15.05 -3.57
N GLY A 25 -8.96 14.62 -4.19
CA GLY A 25 -7.84 15.49 -4.53
C GLY A 25 -6.92 15.85 -3.36
N SER A 26 -7.17 15.35 -2.15
CA SER A 26 -6.33 15.63 -0.98
C SER A 26 -5.05 14.79 -0.98
N PHE A 27 -4.05 15.28 -0.23
CA PHE A 27 -2.84 14.51 0.07
C PHE A 27 -3.11 13.58 1.24
N VAL A 28 -2.70 12.33 1.11
CA VAL A 28 -2.82 11.30 2.15
C VAL A 28 -1.45 10.70 2.47
N LYS A 29 -1.27 10.28 3.73
CA LYS A 29 -0.03 9.65 4.21
C LYS A 29 -0.13 8.14 4.15
N LYS A 30 1.00 7.46 3.96
CA LYS A 30 1.12 6.01 4.08
C LYS A 30 0.52 5.52 5.41
N GLY A 31 -0.31 4.46 5.35
CA GLY A 31 -1.01 3.89 6.50
C GLY A 31 -2.28 4.63 6.93
N GLN A 32 -2.57 5.81 6.38
CA GLN A 32 -3.81 6.54 6.67
C GLN A 32 -5.03 5.71 6.29
N LEU A 33 -6.02 5.60 7.19
CA LEU A 33 -7.29 4.94 6.92
C LEU A 33 -8.11 5.79 5.95
N LEU A 34 -8.41 5.24 4.79
CA LEU A 34 -9.15 5.92 3.72
C LEU A 34 -10.63 5.55 3.70
N ALA A 35 -10.92 4.26 3.89
CA ALA A 35 -12.30 3.78 3.90
C ALA A 35 -12.38 2.48 4.71
N LYS A 36 -13.59 2.12 5.14
CA LYS A 36 -13.84 0.92 5.91
C LYS A 36 -15.12 0.23 5.48
N VAL A 37 -15.09 -1.10 5.37
CA VAL A 37 -16.29 -1.91 5.22
C VAL A 37 -16.75 -2.43 6.59
N ASN A 38 -17.99 -2.92 6.66
CA ASN A 38 -18.60 -3.37 7.91
C ASN A 38 -17.85 -4.57 8.53
N ASP A 39 -17.19 -4.31 9.64
CA ASP A 39 -16.41 -5.28 10.43
C ASP A 39 -17.09 -5.71 11.74
N ARG A 40 -18.29 -5.22 12.04
CA ARG A 40 -19.00 -5.50 13.31
C ARG A 40 -19.07 -6.99 13.68
N PRO A 41 -19.34 -7.92 12.74
CA PRO A 41 -19.34 -9.35 13.06
C PRO A 41 -17.98 -9.86 13.52
N LEU A 42 -16.88 -9.38 12.88
CA LEU A 42 -15.51 -9.74 13.23
C LEU A 42 -15.11 -9.16 14.59
N GLN A 43 -15.50 -7.90 14.88
CA GLN A 43 -15.27 -7.27 16.18
C GLN A 43 -15.97 -8.04 17.32
N ALA A 44 -17.21 -8.48 17.11
CA ALA A 44 -17.93 -9.30 18.08
C ALA A 44 -17.25 -10.66 18.31
N GLN A 45 -16.72 -11.26 17.24
CA GLN A 45 -15.95 -12.51 17.32
C GLN A 45 -14.63 -12.31 18.06
N LEU A 46 -13.89 -11.24 17.79
CA LEU A 46 -12.66 -10.87 18.49
C LEU A 46 -12.94 -10.70 19.99
N GLN A 47 -13.97 -9.93 20.35
CA GLN A 47 -14.34 -9.72 21.75
C GLN A 47 -14.63 -11.04 22.48
N ARG A 48 -15.30 -11.98 21.83
CA ARG A 48 -15.56 -13.31 22.39
C ARG A 48 -14.24 -14.06 22.66
N LEU A 49 -13.31 -14.09 21.69
CA LEU A 49 -12.02 -14.77 21.84
C LEU A 49 -11.14 -14.12 22.91
N VAL A 50 -11.09 -12.79 22.97
CA VAL A 50 -10.36 -12.04 24.00
C VAL A 50 -10.93 -12.34 25.40
N SER A 51 -12.25 -12.51 25.52
CA SER A 51 -12.86 -12.93 26.80
C SER A 51 -12.45 -14.35 27.21
N GLN A 52 -12.26 -15.26 26.26
CA GLN A 52 -11.75 -16.63 26.49
C GLN A 52 -10.26 -16.63 26.82
N LEU A 53 -9.48 -15.72 26.23
CA LEU A 53 -8.04 -15.61 26.44
C LEU A 53 -7.69 -15.43 27.91
N LYS A 54 -8.36 -14.52 28.62
CA LYS A 54 -8.14 -14.29 30.04
C LYS A 54 -8.35 -15.55 30.87
N LEU A 55 -9.39 -16.35 30.56
CA LEU A 55 -9.64 -17.61 31.24
C LEU A 55 -8.55 -18.65 30.96
N ALA A 56 -8.07 -18.72 29.70
CA ALA A 56 -7.01 -19.65 29.31
C ALA A 56 -5.67 -19.27 29.98
N GLU A 57 -5.31 -17.99 30.03
CA GLU A 57 -4.13 -17.49 30.74
C GLU A 57 -4.18 -17.85 32.24
N ASP A 58 -5.32 -17.64 32.90
CA ASP A 58 -5.52 -18.00 34.30
C ASP A 58 -5.41 -19.53 34.53
N ARG A 59 -5.84 -20.35 33.58
CA ARG A 59 -5.67 -21.82 33.63
C ARG A 59 -4.21 -22.21 33.55
N VAL A 60 -3.47 -21.67 32.58
CA VAL A 60 -2.04 -21.93 32.40
C VAL A 60 -1.28 -21.54 33.66
N PHE A 61 -1.56 -20.34 34.22
CA PHE A 61 -0.94 -19.87 35.46
C PHE A 61 -1.17 -20.82 36.63
N ARG A 62 -2.42 -21.26 36.85
CA ARG A 62 -2.75 -22.24 37.90
C ARG A 62 -2.10 -23.60 37.68
N GLN A 63 -2.11 -24.11 36.46
CA GLN A 63 -1.48 -25.40 36.12
C GLN A 63 0.05 -25.35 36.30
N ASN A 64 0.68 -24.23 35.98
CA ASN A 64 2.11 -24.04 36.21
C ASN A 64 2.43 -24.10 37.72
N ALA A 65 1.68 -23.40 38.55
CA ALA A 65 1.87 -23.41 40.02
C ALA A 65 1.63 -24.80 40.65
N LEU A 66 0.75 -25.61 40.06
CA LEU A 66 0.51 -27.00 40.48
C LEU A 66 1.62 -27.93 39.97
N LEU A 67 2.15 -27.72 38.78
CA LEU A 67 3.27 -28.48 38.23
C LEU A 67 4.55 -28.30 39.09
N GLU A 68 4.82 -27.06 39.52
CA GLU A 68 5.96 -26.76 40.42
C GLU A 68 5.88 -27.49 41.76
N ARG A 69 4.71 -27.97 42.14
CA ARG A 69 4.45 -28.73 43.39
C ARG A 69 4.23 -30.21 43.13
N ASP A 70 4.55 -30.70 41.92
CA ASP A 70 4.33 -32.09 41.47
C ASP A 70 2.84 -32.54 41.63
N ALA A 71 1.89 -31.60 41.64
CA ALA A 71 0.47 -31.87 41.82
C ALA A 71 -0.28 -32.20 40.51
N VAL A 72 0.33 -31.98 39.36
CA VAL A 72 -0.19 -32.27 38.03
C VAL A 72 0.92 -32.82 37.13
N SER A 73 0.52 -33.58 36.08
CA SER A 73 1.48 -34.07 35.12
C SER A 73 1.97 -32.99 34.18
N LYS A 74 3.18 -33.11 33.66
CA LYS A 74 3.72 -32.22 32.63
C LYS A 74 2.82 -32.21 31.37
N GLU A 75 2.24 -33.37 31.03
CA GLU A 75 1.32 -33.50 29.92
C GLU A 75 0.07 -32.62 30.08
N ALA A 76 -0.54 -32.60 31.29
CA ALA A 76 -1.70 -31.76 31.59
C ALA A 76 -1.35 -30.25 31.47
N TYR A 77 -0.15 -29.84 31.89
CA TYR A 77 0.34 -28.48 31.71
C TYR A 77 0.54 -28.13 30.22
N GLU A 78 1.21 -29.00 29.46
CA GLU A 78 1.45 -28.76 28.02
C GLU A 78 0.14 -28.71 27.23
N GLN A 79 -0.90 -29.43 27.66
CA GLN A 79 -2.21 -29.38 27.04
C GLN A 79 -2.83 -27.97 27.17
N VAL A 80 -2.91 -27.40 28.38
CA VAL A 80 -3.50 -26.06 28.59
C VAL A 80 -2.67 -24.95 27.94
N LYS A 81 -1.34 -25.15 27.86
CA LYS A 81 -0.44 -24.25 27.14
C LYS A 81 -0.72 -24.28 25.63
N THR A 82 -0.96 -25.46 25.07
CA THR A 82 -1.33 -25.62 23.66
C THR A 82 -2.69 -24.98 23.36
N GLU A 83 -3.68 -25.16 24.28
CA GLU A 83 -4.99 -24.50 24.16
C GLU A 83 -4.84 -22.98 24.12
N LEU A 84 -3.99 -22.40 24.99
CA LEU A 84 -3.69 -20.96 24.99
C LEU A 84 -3.04 -20.52 23.67
N ALA A 85 -2.07 -21.28 23.16
CA ALA A 85 -1.40 -20.98 21.88
C ALA A 85 -2.37 -21.00 20.69
N THR A 86 -3.29 -21.97 20.66
CA THR A 86 -4.33 -22.07 19.65
C THR A 86 -5.27 -20.87 19.70
N LEU A 87 -5.67 -20.46 20.90
CA LEU A 87 -6.56 -19.30 21.08
C LEU A 87 -5.90 -17.98 20.64
N ASN A 88 -4.59 -17.80 20.90
CA ASN A 88 -3.85 -16.65 20.40
C ASN A 88 -3.81 -16.65 18.86
N ALA A 89 -3.57 -17.80 18.23
CA ALA A 89 -3.59 -17.90 16.77
C ALA A 89 -4.97 -17.59 16.16
N ASP A 90 -6.06 -17.97 16.84
CA ASP A 90 -7.43 -17.62 16.43
C ASP A 90 -7.68 -16.11 16.54
N ILE A 91 -7.14 -15.46 17.57
CA ILE A 91 -7.22 -14.00 17.75
C ILE A 91 -6.46 -13.31 16.60
N ASP A 92 -5.22 -13.71 16.33
CA ASP A 92 -4.39 -13.14 15.26
C ASP A 92 -5.08 -13.28 13.89
N LEU A 93 -5.75 -14.40 13.65
CA LEU A 93 -6.53 -14.63 12.43
C LEU A 93 -7.68 -13.62 12.29
N ILE A 94 -8.45 -13.41 13.38
CA ILE A 94 -9.56 -12.46 13.35
C ILE A 94 -9.06 -11.01 13.22
N GLU A 95 -7.97 -10.65 13.88
CA GLU A 95 -7.34 -9.33 13.73
C GLU A 95 -6.88 -9.09 12.29
N SER A 96 -6.29 -10.09 11.64
CA SER A 96 -5.93 -10.04 10.22
C SER A 96 -7.17 -9.84 9.33
N ASN A 97 -8.26 -10.55 9.60
CA ASN A 97 -9.52 -10.38 8.86
C ASN A 97 -10.12 -8.98 9.07
N ILE A 98 -10.00 -8.42 10.28
CA ILE A 98 -10.42 -7.03 10.56
C ILE A 98 -9.55 -6.04 9.77
N ALA A 99 -8.23 -6.24 9.73
CA ALA A 99 -7.32 -5.40 8.96
C ALA A 99 -7.70 -5.36 7.47
N GLN A 100 -8.14 -6.49 6.89
CA GLN A 100 -8.60 -6.55 5.49
C GLN A 100 -9.89 -5.74 5.23
N THR A 101 -10.65 -5.40 6.28
CA THR A 101 -11.83 -4.54 6.15
C THR A 101 -11.49 -3.05 6.03
N GLU A 102 -10.23 -2.70 6.28
CA GLU A 102 -9.73 -1.34 6.27
C GLU A 102 -8.93 -1.07 4.99
N LEU A 103 -9.33 -0.05 4.24
CA LEU A 103 -8.56 0.43 3.11
C LEU A 103 -7.59 1.52 3.58
N ARG A 104 -6.31 1.23 3.57
CA ARG A 104 -5.24 2.15 3.96
C ARG A 104 -4.36 2.54 2.78
N ALA A 105 -3.84 3.76 2.80
CA ALA A 105 -2.92 4.24 1.77
C ALA A 105 -1.59 3.45 1.82
N PRO A 106 -1.15 2.80 0.71
CA PRO A 106 0.09 2.03 0.67
C PRO A 106 1.35 2.91 0.65
N PHE A 107 1.24 4.15 0.18
CA PHE A 107 2.30 5.16 0.13
C PHE A 107 1.72 6.58 0.25
N ASP A 108 2.61 7.55 0.44
CA ASP A 108 2.24 8.98 0.47
C ASP A 108 1.88 9.45 -0.94
N GLY A 109 0.75 10.12 -1.12
CA GLY A 109 0.34 10.58 -2.44
C GLY A 109 -0.93 11.42 -2.44
N VAL A 110 -1.38 11.77 -3.63
CA VAL A 110 -2.65 12.47 -3.85
C VAL A 110 -3.71 11.47 -4.25
N ILE A 111 -4.80 11.44 -3.50
CA ILE A 111 -5.95 10.59 -3.81
C ILE A 111 -6.83 11.28 -4.86
N GLY A 112 -7.26 10.52 -5.87
CA GLY A 112 -8.12 11.02 -6.93
C GLY A 112 -9.60 11.09 -6.54
N LEU A 113 -10.45 11.14 -7.56
CA LEU A 113 -11.90 11.14 -7.38
C LEU A 113 -12.38 9.76 -6.91
N ARG A 114 -13.30 9.75 -5.96
CA ARG A 114 -13.92 8.51 -5.47
C ARG A 114 -14.92 7.97 -6.49
N GLN A 115 -14.96 6.65 -6.61
CA GLN A 115 -15.90 5.96 -7.49
C GLN A 115 -17.04 5.26 -6.74
N VAL A 116 -17.04 5.39 -5.40
CA VAL A 116 -18.00 4.73 -4.51
C VAL A 116 -18.54 5.70 -3.46
N SER A 117 -19.63 5.33 -2.83
CA SER A 117 -20.24 6.08 -1.73
C SER A 117 -20.44 5.20 -0.50
N VAL A 118 -20.59 5.82 0.67
CA VAL A 118 -21.01 5.12 1.87
C VAL A 118 -22.33 4.41 1.60
N GLY A 119 -22.42 3.14 2.01
CA GLY A 119 -23.56 2.27 1.72
C GLY A 119 -23.40 1.39 0.49
N THR A 120 -22.44 1.65 -0.39
CA THR A 120 -22.11 0.77 -1.52
C THR A 120 -21.56 -0.57 -0.99
N TYR A 121 -21.94 -1.66 -1.65
CA TYR A 121 -21.32 -2.97 -1.40
C TYR A 121 -20.08 -3.08 -2.28
N ALA A 122 -18.91 -3.09 -1.66
CA ALA A 122 -17.62 -3.20 -2.32
C ALA A 122 -17.12 -4.66 -2.34
N SER A 123 -16.28 -4.96 -3.32
CA SER A 123 -15.57 -6.23 -3.50
C SER A 123 -14.10 -5.93 -3.88
N PRO A 124 -13.19 -6.90 -3.90
CA PRO A 124 -11.80 -6.70 -4.32
C PRO A 124 -11.64 -6.14 -5.75
N THR A 125 -12.64 -6.28 -6.60
CA THR A 125 -12.64 -5.71 -7.95
C THR A 125 -13.24 -4.29 -8.01
N THR A 126 -13.78 -3.79 -6.91
CA THR A 126 -14.41 -2.46 -6.84
C THR A 126 -13.34 -1.42 -6.54
N ILE A 127 -13.02 -0.58 -7.52
CA ILE A 127 -12.09 0.54 -7.33
C ILE A 127 -12.78 1.62 -6.49
N VAL A 128 -12.17 2.00 -5.39
CA VAL A 128 -12.65 3.06 -4.49
C VAL A 128 -12.18 4.43 -4.98
N ALA A 129 -10.90 4.55 -5.24
CA ALA A 129 -10.25 5.74 -5.79
C ALA A 129 -8.86 5.34 -6.35
N LYS A 130 -8.20 6.26 -7.03
CA LYS A 130 -6.83 6.10 -7.49
C LYS A 130 -5.89 6.89 -6.58
N LEU A 131 -4.79 6.30 -6.16
CA LEU A 131 -3.74 6.99 -5.40
C LEU A 131 -2.51 7.16 -6.29
N THR A 132 -2.00 8.39 -6.38
CA THR A 132 -0.90 8.76 -7.27
C THR A 132 0.18 9.49 -6.50
N LYS A 133 1.41 9.00 -6.56
CA LYS A 133 2.57 9.66 -6.00
C LYS A 133 3.19 10.58 -7.05
N ILE A 134 3.01 11.88 -6.85
CA ILE A 134 3.38 12.92 -7.80
C ILE A 134 4.74 13.57 -7.51
N SER A 135 5.42 13.15 -6.46
CA SER A 135 6.76 13.62 -6.09
C SER A 135 7.59 12.43 -5.60
N PRO A 136 8.69 12.08 -6.30
CA PRO A 136 9.15 12.62 -7.58
C PRO A 136 8.26 12.24 -8.77
N LEU A 137 8.51 12.82 -9.96
CA LEU A 137 7.95 12.36 -11.25
C LEU A 137 9.01 11.64 -12.07
N LYS A 138 8.58 10.68 -12.89
CA LYS A 138 9.40 9.99 -13.86
C LYS A 138 9.24 10.64 -15.24
N VAL A 139 10.35 11.03 -15.83
CA VAL A 139 10.43 11.48 -17.23
C VAL A 139 10.84 10.27 -18.04
N GLU A 140 9.92 9.73 -18.83
CA GLU A 140 10.19 8.61 -19.72
C GLU A 140 10.35 9.12 -21.16
N PHE A 141 11.39 8.70 -21.85
CA PHE A 141 11.66 9.08 -23.21
C PHE A 141 12.44 8.00 -23.95
N ALA A 142 12.35 8.05 -25.27
CA ALA A 142 13.02 7.12 -26.16
C ALA A 142 14.18 7.81 -26.91
N VAL A 143 15.33 7.18 -26.92
CA VAL A 143 16.54 7.68 -27.59
C VAL A 143 16.85 6.76 -28.76
N PRO A 144 17.09 7.28 -29.99
CA PRO A 144 17.52 6.47 -31.12
C PRO A 144 18.80 5.65 -30.82
N GLU A 145 18.87 4.42 -31.32
CA GLU A 145 19.96 3.46 -31.08
C GLU A 145 21.36 4.06 -31.22
N ARG A 146 21.58 4.92 -32.24
CA ARG A 146 22.87 5.59 -32.48
C ARG A 146 23.37 6.43 -31.29
N TYR A 147 22.47 6.90 -30.40
CA TYR A 147 22.81 7.70 -29.24
C TYR A 147 22.67 6.92 -27.90
N ALA A 148 22.32 5.64 -27.97
CA ALA A 148 22.04 4.83 -26.77
C ALA A 148 23.26 4.72 -25.84
N ASN A 149 24.49 4.80 -26.35
CA ASN A 149 25.73 4.74 -25.58
C ASN A 149 26.10 6.08 -24.92
N ASP A 150 25.56 7.18 -25.41
CA ASP A 150 25.90 8.52 -24.93
C ASP A 150 25.15 8.86 -23.64
N VAL A 151 23.97 8.25 -23.42
CA VAL A 151 23.15 8.50 -22.22
C VAL A 151 23.49 7.47 -21.14
N LYS A 152 24.14 7.93 -20.07
CA LYS A 152 24.53 7.12 -18.90
C LYS A 152 23.63 7.39 -17.71
N THR A 153 23.49 6.40 -16.84
CA THR A 153 22.87 6.59 -15.52
C THR A 153 23.63 7.66 -14.74
N GLY A 154 22.92 8.59 -14.12
CA GLY A 154 23.47 9.76 -13.45
C GLY A 154 23.59 11.00 -14.34
N ALA A 155 23.37 10.89 -15.65
CA ALA A 155 23.37 12.06 -16.54
C ALA A 155 22.19 13.00 -16.20
N GLY A 156 22.47 14.29 -16.17
CA GLY A 156 21.44 15.33 -16.11
C GLY A 156 20.79 15.52 -17.46
N LEU A 157 19.50 15.82 -17.47
CA LEU A 157 18.78 16.24 -18.66
C LEU A 157 17.88 17.43 -18.35
N ASP A 158 17.70 18.26 -19.34
CA ASP A 158 16.79 19.39 -19.29
C ASP A 158 15.54 19.10 -20.12
N PHE A 159 14.39 19.44 -19.56
CA PHE A 159 13.13 19.31 -20.29
C PHE A 159 12.24 20.53 -20.09
N THR A 160 11.40 20.78 -21.07
CA THR A 160 10.40 21.84 -21.05
C THR A 160 9.01 21.24 -21.20
N LEU A 161 8.02 21.90 -20.63
CA LEU A 161 6.61 21.53 -20.77
C LEU A 161 5.95 22.43 -21.79
N GLU A 162 5.04 21.89 -22.58
CA GLU A 162 4.28 22.66 -23.54
C GLU A 162 3.52 23.80 -22.84
N GLY A 163 3.65 25.01 -23.40
CA GLY A 163 3.06 26.23 -22.85
C GLY A 163 3.78 26.83 -21.64
N LYS A 164 4.95 26.30 -21.24
CA LYS A 164 5.80 26.90 -20.20
C LYS A 164 7.20 27.17 -20.74
N LEU A 165 7.72 28.39 -20.44
CA LEU A 165 9.10 28.78 -20.80
C LEU A 165 10.15 28.22 -19.83
N ASN A 166 9.71 27.66 -18.71
CA ASN A 166 10.60 27.16 -17.66
C ASN A 166 11.25 25.86 -18.08
N THR A 167 12.55 25.77 -17.87
CA THR A 167 13.34 24.54 -18.00
C THR A 167 13.34 23.81 -16.66
N PHE A 168 13.12 22.51 -16.71
CA PHE A 168 13.13 21.62 -15.57
C PHE A 168 14.33 20.66 -15.69
N HIS A 169 14.94 20.33 -14.55
CA HIS A 169 16.11 19.46 -14.51
C HIS A 169 15.74 18.10 -13.94
N ALA A 170 16.09 17.04 -14.64
CA ALA A 170 15.92 15.66 -14.20
C ALA A 170 17.24 14.89 -14.29
N THR A 171 17.34 13.79 -13.56
CA THR A 171 18.52 12.93 -13.55
C THR A 171 18.15 11.53 -14.00
N VAL A 172 18.88 11.02 -14.98
CA VAL A 172 18.70 9.66 -15.49
C VAL A 172 19.01 8.64 -14.38
N TYR A 173 18.05 7.80 -14.05
CA TYR A 173 18.24 6.77 -13.03
C TYR A 173 18.20 5.35 -13.58
N ALA A 174 17.53 5.14 -14.72
CA ALA A 174 17.41 3.83 -15.35
C ALA A 174 17.33 3.92 -16.87
N ARG A 175 17.78 2.91 -17.53
CA ARG A 175 17.61 2.69 -18.97
C ARG A 175 17.26 1.22 -19.20
N GLU A 176 16.49 0.95 -20.24
CA GLU A 176 16.24 -0.42 -20.67
C GLU A 176 17.55 -1.12 -21.07
N SER A 177 17.58 -2.44 -20.88
CA SER A 177 18.73 -3.26 -21.27
C SER A 177 18.69 -3.69 -22.74
N LYS A 178 17.56 -3.43 -23.43
CA LYS A 178 17.30 -3.86 -24.80
C LYS A 178 16.73 -2.72 -25.63
N ILE A 179 17.24 -2.59 -26.86
CA ILE A 179 16.68 -1.70 -27.87
C ILE A 179 15.39 -2.33 -28.40
N ASP A 180 14.34 -1.52 -28.53
CA ASP A 180 13.10 -1.95 -29.16
C ASP A 180 13.35 -2.20 -30.67
N PRO A 181 13.13 -3.44 -31.15
CA PRO A 181 13.45 -3.80 -32.53
C PRO A 181 12.48 -3.18 -33.57
N VAL A 182 11.34 -2.67 -33.13
CA VAL A 182 10.33 -2.06 -34.01
C VAL A 182 10.61 -0.57 -34.20
N THR A 183 10.94 0.12 -33.12
CA THR A 183 11.16 1.57 -33.12
C THR A 183 12.64 1.95 -33.24
N HIS A 184 13.57 1.01 -33.07
CA HIS A 184 15.03 1.23 -33.01
C HIS A 184 15.41 2.29 -31.97
N THR A 185 14.73 2.25 -30.81
CA THR A 185 14.96 3.19 -29.71
C THR A 185 15.24 2.48 -28.40
N LEU A 186 15.98 3.15 -27.52
CA LEU A 186 16.22 2.76 -26.14
C LEU A 186 15.34 3.62 -25.21
N THR A 187 14.50 2.98 -24.39
CA THR A 187 13.70 3.70 -23.39
C THR A 187 14.57 4.03 -22.19
N ILE A 188 14.51 5.28 -21.77
CA ILE A 188 15.27 5.84 -20.65
C ILE A 188 14.30 6.53 -19.70
N ARG A 189 14.61 6.43 -18.40
CA ARG A 189 13.84 7.10 -17.34
C ARG A 189 14.74 8.00 -16.51
N ALA A 190 14.28 9.22 -16.30
CA ALA A 190 14.90 10.18 -15.40
C ALA A 190 13.95 10.60 -14.29
N LEU A 191 14.47 10.98 -13.13
CA LEU A 191 13.70 11.46 -11.99
C LEU A 191 13.73 12.99 -11.94
N TYR A 192 12.55 13.59 -11.82
CA TYR A 192 12.34 15.00 -11.53
C TYR A 192 11.76 15.14 -10.12
N PRO A 193 12.40 15.87 -9.19
CA PRO A 193 12.00 15.92 -7.78
C PRO A 193 10.58 16.43 -7.51
N ASN A 194 10.04 17.33 -8.35
CA ASN A 194 8.70 17.92 -8.26
C ASN A 194 8.29 18.38 -6.84
N THR A 195 9.22 19.01 -6.11
CA THR A 195 9.08 19.35 -4.68
C THR A 195 7.86 20.20 -4.36
N ASN A 196 7.40 21.03 -5.29
CA ASN A 196 6.23 21.92 -5.14
C ASN A 196 4.95 21.30 -5.71
N SER A 197 4.99 20.05 -6.19
CA SER A 197 3.85 19.40 -6.84
C SER A 197 3.22 20.23 -7.99
N ALA A 198 4.02 21.15 -8.58
CA ALA A 198 3.55 22.11 -9.59
C ALA A 198 3.35 21.48 -10.97
N VAL A 199 3.92 20.28 -11.17
CA VAL A 199 3.84 19.52 -12.42
C VAL A 199 2.99 18.29 -12.19
N LEU A 200 1.94 18.13 -12.99
CA LEU A 200 1.09 16.94 -12.93
C LEU A 200 1.63 15.86 -13.88
N PRO A 201 1.54 14.58 -13.50
CA PRO A 201 1.83 13.47 -14.40
C PRO A 201 0.87 13.46 -15.60
N GLY A 202 1.19 12.70 -16.64
CA GLY A 202 0.41 12.64 -17.89
C GLY A 202 0.76 13.73 -18.90
N ARG A 203 1.55 14.74 -18.55
CA ARG A 203 1.95 15.81 -19.49
C ARG A 203 3.07 15.35 -20.42
N TYR A 204 3.04 15.92 -21.63
CA TYR A 204 4.17 15.81 -22.56
C TYR A 204 5.31 16.73 -22.15
N ALA A 205 6.54 16.25 -22.34
CA ALA A 205 7.77 16.99 -22.10
C ALA A 205 8.65 16.94 -23.34
N SER A 206 9.22 18.10 -23.72
CA SER A 206 10.25 18.17 -24.75
C SER A 206 11.61 18.17 -24.07
N ILE A 207 12.46 17.21 -24.44
CA ILE A 207 13.80 17.03 -23.89
C ILE A 207 14.79 17.76 -24.80
N LYS A 208 15.77 18.42 -24.18
CA LYS A 208 16.85 19.11 -24.85
C LYS A 208 18.19 18.47 -24.55
#